data_15ec32ae772a9eb9c4c06a5a21355309
#
_entry.id   15ec32ae772a9eb9c4c06a5a21355309
#
_cell.length_a   1.000
_cell.length_b   1.000
_cell.length_c   1.000
_cell.angle_alpha   90.00
_cell.angle_beta   90.00
_cell.angle_gamma   90.00
#
_symmetry.space_group_name_H-M   'P 1'
#
loop_
_entity.id
_entity.type
_entity.pdbx_description
1 polymer ?
#
loop_
_entity_poly.entity_id
_entity_poly.type
_entity_poly.pdbx_seq_one_letter_code
_entity_poly.pdbx_strand_id
1 'polypeptide(L)'
;TWEDDRRAAAFVTAKDPTVLKFSKNVTGMLKGKASDAVNAKLLAAIGIHEALDEYGLNYVVDPTTPYKQISLNKKAVDFLQFPQQTLEYKAGDCDDISILYCALLESVGVETAFITIPGHIYMAFSLEVRPDEARKTFLRPDDLIFFQDKVWLPVEVTERTGGFLKAWEMGAKEWRENQARNQAMLYPVHEGWEKYESEGFSGVVVPLNMPAEGLIVKAYTDEVTAFIDREIYQR
;
A
#
# COMPACT_ATOMS: atom_id res chain seq x y z
N THR A 1 -10.69 9.86 15.78
CA THR A 1 -9.76 10.99 16.01
C THR A 1 -8.32 10.54 15.80
N TRP A 2 -7.48 11.41 15.28
CA TRP A 2 -6.06 11.16 15.00
C TRP A 2 -5.12 11.41 16.20
N GLU A 3 -5.61 11.17 17.40
CA GLU A 3 -4.78 11.20 18.61
C GLU A 3 -3.71 10.10 18.63
N ASP A 4 -4.01 8.99 17.94
CA ASP A 4 -3.10 7.86 17.74
C ASP A 4 -3.31 7.31 16.32
N ASP A 5 -2.34 7.55 15.44
CA ASP A 5 -2.40 7.16 14.02
C ASP A 5 -2.54 5.63 13.84
N ARG A 6 -2.13 4.83 14.84
CA ARG A 6 -2.30 3.37 14.83
C ARG A 6 -3.77 2.93 14.82
N ARG A 7 -4.72 3.81 15.15
CA ARG A 7 -6.17 3.52 15.07
C ARG A 7 -6.62 3.16 13.66
N ALA A 8 -5.93 3.65 12.62
CA ALA A 8 -6.21 3.29 11.25
C ALA A 8 -6.11 1.76 11.01
N ALA A 9 -5.30 1.05 11.81
CA ALA A 9 -5.18 -0.40 11.73
C ALA A 9 -6.51 -1.14 12.00
N ALA A 10 -7.42 -0.57 12.79
CA ALA A 10 -8.74 -1.15 13.03
C ALA A 10 -9.57 -1.28 11.74
N PHE A 11 -9.32 -0.41 10.75
CA PHE A 11 -10.00 -0.41 9.45
C PHE A 11 -9.33 -1.35 8.43
N VAL A 12 -8.16 -1.89 8.73
CA VAL A 12 -7.46 -2.86 7.85
C VAL A 12 -8.10 -4.23 7.98
N THR A 13 -9.18 -4.43 7.25
CA THR A 13 -10.03 -5.65 7.29
C THR A 13 -9.54 -6.69 6.28
N ALA A 14 -8.38 -7.28 6.54
CA ALA A 14 -7.74 -8.24 5.63
C ALA A 14 -8.54 -9.53 5.38
N LYS A 15 -9.47 -9.87 6.28
CA LYS A 15 -10.35 -11.05 6.17
C LYS A 15 -11.72 -10.75 5.56
N ASP A 16 -11.96 -9.49 5.20
CA ASP A 16 -13.20 -9.10 4.52
C ASP A 16 -13.38 -9.89 3.22
N PRO A 17 -14.58 -10.49 2.97
CA PRO A 17 -14.81 -11.30 1.76
C PRO A 17 -14.56 -10.55 0.44
N THR A 18 -14.87 -9.25 0.37
CA THR A 18 -14.63 -8.43 -0.83
C THR A 18 -13.14 -8.18 -1.04
N VAL A 19 -12.39 -7.91 0.03
CA VAL A 19 -10.94 -7.77 0.02
C VAL A 19 -10.27 -9.06 -0.47
N LEU A 20 -10.65 -10.20 0.13
CA LEU A 20 -10.14 -11.51 -0.26
C LEU A 20 -10.49 -11.86 -1.71
N LYS A 21 -11.69 -11.53 -2.17
CA LYS A 21 -12.10 -11.75 -3.56
C LYS A 21 -11.22 -10.97 -4.54
N PHE A 22 -10.97 -9.69 -4.27
CA PHE A 22 -10.09 -8.86 -5.12
C PHE A 22 -8.67 -9.41 -5.15
N SER A 23 -8.04 -9.57 -3.99
CA SER A 23 -6.64 -9.97 -3.89
C SER A 23 -6.38 -11.37 -4.45
N LYS A 24 -7.25 -12.35 -4.16
CA LYS A 24 -7.12 -13.71 -4.69
C LYS A 24 -7.36 -13.79 -6.19
N ASN A 25 -8.28 -12.98 -6.71
CA ASN A 25 -8.50 -12.89 -8.15
C ASN A 25 -7.25 -12.38 -8.86
N VAL A 26 -6.68 -11.27 -8.37
CA VAL A 26 -5.44 -10.69 -8.93
C VAL A 26 -4.27 -11.68 -8.84
N THR A 27 -4.02 -12.25 -7.66
CA THR A 27 -2.91 -13.21 -7.49
C THR A 27 -3.09 -14.46 -8.36
N GLY A 28 -4.32 -14.91 -8.56
CA GLY A 28 -4.64 -16.01 -9.48
C GLY A 28 -4.31 -15.70 -10.93
N MET A 29 -4.66 -14.50 -11.40
CA MET A 29 -4.34 -14.02 -12.77
C MET A 29 -2.84 -13.93 -13.01
N LEU A 30 -2.05 -13.57 -11.98
CA LEU A 30 -0.63 -13.28 -12.10
C LEU A 30 0.27 -14.49 -11.81
N LYS A 31 -0.31 -15.60 -11.37
CA LYS A 31 0.44 -16.81 -11.05
C LYS A 31 1.27 -17.30 -12.24
N GLY A 32 2.58 -17.48 -12.03
CA GLY A 32 3.50 -17.94 -13.05
C GLY A 32 3.84 -16.92 -14.15
N LYS A 33 3.45 -15.66 -13.99
CA LYS A 33 3.72 -14.59 -14.97
C LYS A 33 4.99 -13.79 -14.68
N ALA A 34 5.70 -14.07 -13.60
CA ALA A 34 6.91 -13.36 -13.22
C ALA A 34 8.09 -14.29 -12.96
N SER A 35 9.27 -13.70 -12.89
CA SER A 35 10.53 -14.40 -12.59
C SER A 35 10.62 -14.71 -11.09
N ASP A 36 11.05 -15.93 -10.75
CA ASP A 36 11.39 -16.34 -9.38
C ASP A 36 12.60 -15.58 -8.81
N ALA A 37 13.32 -14.83 -9.65
CA ALA A 37 14.45 -14.00 -9.23
C ALA A 37 14.01 -12.71 -8.50
N VAL A 38 12.75 -12.34 -8.59
CA VAL A 38 12.20 -11.15 -7.93
C VAL A 38 11.51 -11.54 -6.62
N ASN A 39 11.71 -10.72 -5.59
CA ASN A 39 11.10 -10.93 -4.27
C ASN A 39 9.57 -11.11 -4.39
N ALA A 40 9.03 -12.19 -3.80
CA ALA A 40 7.62 -12.53 -3.92
C ALA A 40 6.67 -11.47 -3.31
N LYS A 41 7.08 -10.79 -2.24
CA LYS A 41 6.28 -9.72 -1.61
C LYS A 41 6.23 -8.49 -2.52
N LEU A 42 7.35 -8.16 -3.16
CA LEU A 42 7.41 -7.11 -4.16
C LEU A 42 6.51 -7.42 -5.36
N LEU A 43 6.54 -8.65 -5.87
CA LEU A 43 5.66 -9.07 -6.96
C LEU A 43 4.18 -8.95 -6.60
N ALA A 44 3.80 -9.35 -5.37
CA ALA A 44 2.43 -9.19 -4.90
C ALA A 44 2.01 -7.71 -4.84
N ALA A 45 2.89 -6.84 -4.36
CA ALA A 45 2.62 -5.40 -4.28
C ALA A 45 2.49 -4.74 -5.65
N ILE A 46 3.36 -5.08 -6.61
CA ILE A 46 3.24 -4.62 -8.00
C ILE A 46 1.89 -5.06 -8.58
N GLY A 47 1.53 -6.32 -8.41
CA GLY A 47 0.28 -6.87 -8.92
C GLY A 47 -0.96 -6.18 -8.37
N ILE A 48 -1.02 -5.96 -7.07
CA ILE A 48 -2.14 -5.24 -6.43
C ILE A 48 -2.21 -3.79 -6.90
N HIS A 49 -1.08 -3.10 -6.98
CA HIS A 49 -1.03 -1.71 -7.44
C HIS A 49 -1.56 -1.56 -8.86
N GLU A 50 -1.01 -2.34 -9.81
CA GLU A 50 -1.42 -2.27 -11.21
C GLU A 50 -2.87 -2.73 -11.41
N ALA A 51 -3.33 -3.72 -10.64
CA ALA A 51 -4.73 -4.13 -10.68
C ALA A 51 -5.68 -3.04 -10.19
N LEU A 52 -5.31 -2.29 -9.15
CA LEU A 52 -6.11 -1.16 -8.66
C LEU A 52 -6.16 -0.01 -9.68
N ASP A 53 -5.06 0.26 -10.39
CA ASP A 53 -5.04 1.26 -11.44
C ASP A 53 -5.97 0.86 -12.61
N GLU A 54 -5.88 -0.36 -13.09
CA GLU A 54 -6.76 -0.88 -14.14
C GLU A 54 -8.23 -0.98 -13.68
N TYR A 55 -8.45 -1.24 -12.39
CA TYR A 55 -9.79 -1.24 -11.78
C TYR A 55 -10.42 0.15 -11.77
N GLY A 56 -9.61 1.21 -11.87
CA GLY A 56 -10.03 2.59 -11.92
C GLY A 56 -10.15 3.27 -10.56
N LEU A 57 -9.30 2.87 -9.60
CA LEU A 57 -9.20 3.54 -8.30
C LEU A 57 -8.67 4.96 -8.48
N ASN A 58 -9.39 5.94 -7.93
CA ASN A 58 -9.04 7.35 -7.99
C ASN A 58 -8.70 7.91 -6.60
N TYR A 59 -7.73 8.82 -6.55
CA TYR A 59 -7.49 9.66 -5.40
C TYR A 59 -8.44 10.86 -5.43
N VAL A 60 -9.27 10.98 -4.40
CA VAL A 60 -10.24 12.08 -4.26
C VAL A 60 -10.18 12.58 -2.83
N VAL A 61 -9.78 13.83 -2.67
CA VAL A 61 -9.71 14.49 -1.35
C VAL A 61 -11.12 14.62 -0.78
N ASP A 62 -11.32 14.21 0.47
CA ASP A 62 -12.60 14.38 1.15
C ASP A 62 -12.93 15.87 1.26
N PRO A 63 -14.07 16.33 0.70
CA PRO A 63 -14.46 17.73 0.73
C PRO A 63 -14.85 18.24 2.12
N THR A 64 -15.23 17.36 3.03
CA THR A 64 -15.73 17.72 4.35
C THR A 64 -14.69 17.55 5.45
N THR A 65 -13.87 16.51 5.35
CA THR A 65 -12.88 16.14 6.35
C THR A 65 -11.55 15.73 5.71
N PRO A 66 -10.86 16.62 4.93
CA PRO A 66 -9.60 16.24 4.30
C PRO A 66 -8.54 15.95 5.35
N TYR A 67 -7.84 14.84 5.21
CA TYR A 67 -6.78 14.37 6.12
C TYR A 67 -5.79 15.48 6.50
N LYS A 68 -5.37 16.29 5.53
CA LYS A 68 -4.46 17.42 5.76
C LYS A 68 -4.93 18.39 6.83
N GLN A 69 -6.23 18.65 6.91
CA GLN A 69 -6.81 19.56 7.91
C GLN A 69 -7.01 18.86 9.25
N ILE A 70 -7.42 17.60 9.22
CA ILE A 70 -7.71 16.81 10.41
C ILE A 70 -6.44 16.42 11.14
N SER A 71 -5.36 16.08 10.43
CA SER A 71 -4.08 15.74 11.02
C SER A 71 -3.46 16.85 11.86
N LEU A 72 -3.85 18.10 11.60
CA LEU A 72 -3.48 19.27 12.40
C LEU A 72 -4.36 19.44 13.65
N ASN A 73 -5.55 18.86 13.66
CA ASN A 73 -6.47 18.86 14.81
C ASN A 73 -6.77 17.44 15.27
N LYS A 74 -5.94 16.91 16.14
CA LYS A 74 -6.01 15.52 16.63
C LYS A 74 -7.35 15.14 17.30
N LYS A 75 -8.19 16.10 17.63
CA LYS A 75 -9.53 15.87 18.22
C LYS A 75 -10.65 15.87 17.18
N ALA A 76 -10.37 16.25 15.93
CA ALA A 76 -11.38 16.20 14.88
C ALA A 76 -11.77 14.73 14.59
N VAL A 77 -13.03 14.53 14.34
CA VAL A 77 -13.56 13.21 13.93
C VAL A 77 -13.41 13.11 12.42
N ASP A 78 -12.68 12.08 11.99
CA ASP A 78 -12.54 11.72 10.61
C ASP A 78 -13.51 10.62 10.20
N PHE A 79 -13.86 10.57 8.93
CA PHE A 79 -14.73 9.57 8.36
C PHE A 79 -13.91 8.63 7.46
N LEU A 80 -13.33 7.62 8.06
CA LEU A 80 -12.54 6.61 7.33
C LEU A 80 -13.45 5.61 6.63
N GLN A 81 -13.09 5.27 5.39
CA GLN A 81 -13.74 4.21 4.64
C GLN A 81 -13.13 2.85 5.00
N PHE A 82 -13.99 1.83 5.08
CA PHE A 82 -13.52 0.44 5.04
C PHE A 82 -13.04 0.09 3.62
N PRO A 83 -12.09 -0.84 3.47
CA PRO A 83 -11.58 -1.29 2.16
C PRO A 83 -12.68 -1.64 1.16
N GLN A 84 -13.73 -2.32 1.63
CA GLN A 84 -14.89 -2.65 0.81
C GLN A 84 -15.56 -1.41 0.21
N GLN A 85 -15.70 -0.35 1.00
CA GLN A 85 -16.31 0.92 0.55
C GLN A 85 -15.43 1.62 -0.49
N THR A 86 -14.11 1.65 -0.27
CA THR A 86 -13.17 2.25 -1.22
C THR A 86 -13.18 1.49 -2.56
N LEU A 87 -13.28 0.16 -2.53
CA LEU A 87 -13.45 -0.66 -3.74
C LEU A 87 -14.78 -0.39 -4.45
N GLU A 88 -15.86 -0.24 -3.69
CA GLU A 88 -17.19 0.06 -4.24
C GLU A 88 -17.24 1.44 -4.89
N TYR A 89 -16.73 2.45 -4.22
CA TYR A 89 -16.72 3.83 -4.70
C TYR A 89 -15.66 4.09 -5.77
N LYS A 90 -14.65 3.22 -5.86
CA LYS A 90 -13.44 3.42 -6.69
C LYS A 90 -12.76 4.76 -6.43
N ALA A 91 -12.86 5.25 -5.21
CA ALA A 91 -12.32 6.54 -4.79
C ALA A 91 -12.11 6.59 -3.28
N GLY A 92 -11.12 7.34 -2.85
CA GLY A 92 -10.85 7.62 -1.45
C GLY A 92 -9.77 8.69 -1.28
N ASP A 93 -9.65 9.21 -0.07
CA ASP A 93 -8.55 10.10 0.33
C ASP A 93 -7.28 9.27 0.63
N CYS A 94 -6.21 9.89 1.02
CA CYS A 94 -4.91 9.23 1.26
C CYS A 94 -4.98 8.14 2.34
N ASP A 95 -5.74 8.34 3.39
CA ASP A 95 -5.97 7.36 4.46
C ASP A 95 -6.83 6.19 4.00
N ASP A 96 -7.93 6.44 3.27
CA ASP A 96 -8.80 5.40 2.71
C ASP A 96 -8.05 4.47 1.76
N ILE A 97 -7.25 5.04 0.86
CA ILE A 97 -6.47 4.27 -0.11
C ILE A 97 -5.35 3.52 0.60
N SER A 98 -4.68 4.13 1.58
CA SER A 98 -3.66 3.45 2.40
C SER A 98 -4.23 2.26 3.15
N ILE A 99 -5.40 2.40 3.77
CA ILE A 99 -6.12 1.31 4.44
C ILE A 99 -6.46 0.19 3.46
N LEU A 100 -6.94 0.53 2.26
CA LEU A 100 -7.24 -0.47 1.22
C LEU A 100 -5.98 -1.25 0.81
N TYR A 101 -4.88 -0.56 0.52
CA TYR A 101 -3.61 -1.22 0.17
C TYR A 101 -3.13 -2.15 1.27
N CYS A 102 -3.15 -1.69 2.52
CA CYS A 102 -2.77 -2.52 3.66
C CYS A 102 -3.67 -3.77 3.75
N ALA A 103 -4.98 -3.63 3.63
CA ALA A 103 -5.89 -4.77 3.71
C ALA A 103 -5.68 -5.80 2.60
N LEU A 104 -5.49 -5.33 1.35
CA LEU A 104 -5.25 -6.22 0.20
C LEU A 104 -3.93 -6.98 0.34
N LEU A 105 -2.86 -6.31 0.74
CA LEU A 105 -1.55 -6.95 0.93
C LEU A 105 -1.53 -7.89 2.12
N GLU A 106 -2.08 -7.50 3.27
CA GLU A 106 -2.22 -8.39 4.43
C GLU A 106 -3.05 -9.63 4.11
N SER A 107 -4.07 -9.51 3.26
CA SER A 107 -4.92 -10.64 2.85
C SER A 107 -4.18 -11.70 2.03
N VAL A 108 -3.03 -11.38 1.47
CA VAL A 108 -2.16 -12.30 0.73
C VAL A 108 -0.84 -12.57 1.44
N GLY A 109 -0.77 -12.26 2.73
CA GLY A 109 0.39 -12.58 3.59
C GLY A 109 1.58 -11.64 3.42
N VAL A 110 1.34 -10.39 3.04
CA VAL A 110 2.36 -9.33 2.99
C VAL A 110 2.13 -8.37 4.16
N GLU A 111 3.10 -8.29 5.06
CA GLU A 111 3.04 -7.39 6.22
C GLU A 111 3.14 -5.94 5.79
N THR A 112 2.30 -5.09 6.35
CA THR A 112 2.18 -3.68 5.97
C THR A 112 2.38 -2.72 7.13
N ALA A 113 2.63 -1.45 6.81
CA ALA A 113 2.76 -0.36 7.75
C ALA A 113 2.16 0.93 7.16
N PHE A 114 1.67 1.81 8.03
CA PHE A 114 1.37 3.19 7.65
C PHE A 114 2.62 4.06 7.78
N ILE A 115 2.75 5.03 6.89
CA ILE A 115 3.71 6.11 6.99
C ILE A 115 2.93 7.42 7.13
N THR A 116 3.29 8.22 8.14
CA THR A 116 2.75 9.56 8.32
C THR A 116 3.85 10.60 8.18
N ILE A 117 3.56 11.65 7.44
CA ILE A 117 4.34 12.87 7.28
C ILE A 117 3.41 14.07 7.49
N PRO A 118 3.89 15.30 7.64
CA PRO A 118 3.02 16.44 7.86
C PRO A 118 1.90 16.58 6.82
N GLY A 119 0.65 16.40 7.26
CA GLY A 119 -0.54 16.54 6.43
C GLY A 119 -0.78 15.43 5.41
N HIS A 120 -0.10 14.28 5.54
CA HIS A 120 -0.24 13.17 4.60
C HIS A 120 0.01 11.82 5.26
N ILE A 121 -0.68 10.80 4.75
CA ILE A 121 -0.48 9.40 5.11
C ILE A 121 -0.38 8.56 3.82
N TYR A 122 0.53 7.60 3.83
CA TYR A 122 0.67 6.59 2.79
C TYR A 122 1.13 5.27 3.43
N MET A 123 1.63 4.31 2.70
CA MET A 123 1.93 3.00 3.26
C MET A 123 3.28 2.46 2.85
N ALA A 124 3.71 1.42 3.53
CA ALA A 124 4.84 0.57 3.17
C ALA A 124 4.50 -0.90 3.39
N PHE A 125 5.26 -1.79 2.75
CA PHE A 125 5.16 -3.23 3.00
C PHE A 125 6.54 -3.83 3.24
N SER A 126 6.58 -4.92 4.01
CA SER A 126 7.80 -5.64 4.34
C SER A 126 8.21 -6.56 3.18
N LEU A 127 9.49 -6.49 2.81
CA LEU A 127 10.08 -7.41 1.84
C LEU A 127 10.42 -8.80 2.44
N GLU A 128 10.35 -8.91 3.77
CA GLU A 128 10.74 -10.13 4.52
C GLU A 128 12.15 -10.63 4.17
N VAL A 129 13.06 -9.69 3.93
CA VAL A 129 14.50 -9.96 3.77
C VAL A 129 15.28 -9.28 4.89
N ARG A 130 16.48 -9.75 5.15
CA ARG A 130 17.35 -9.10 6.16
C ARG A 130 17.91 -7.79 5.62
N PRO A 131 18.16 -6.79 6.49
CA PRO A 131 18.72 -5.51 6.09
C PRO A 131 20.03 -5.61 5.31
N ASP A 132 20.94 -6.52 5.71
CA ASP A 132 22.22 -6.73 5.02
C ASP A 132 22.06 -7.35 3.64
N GLU A 133 21.07 -8.19 3.45
CA GLU A 133 20.70 -8.78 2.16
C GLU A 133 20.11 -7.70 1.22
N ALA A 134 19.16 -6.92 1.70
CA ALA A 134 18.55 -5.86 0.91
C ALA A 134 19.58 -4.83 0.42
N ARG A 135 20.53 -4.42 1.29
CA ARG A 135 21.61 -3.50 0.89
C ARG A 135 22.53 -4.04 -0.21
N LYS A 136 22.62 -5.36 -0.35
CA LYS A 136 23.41 -6.01 -1.41
C LYS A 136 22.61 -6.25 -2.68
N THR A 137 21.29 -6.42 -2.54
CA THR A 137 20.40 -6.81 -3.64
C THR A 137 19.89 -5.60 -4.41
N PHE A 138 19.47 -4.55 -3.69
CA PHE A 138 18.92 -3.35 -4.33
C PHE A 138 20.01 -2.37 -4.77
N LEU A 139 19.85 -1.82 -5.96
CA LEU A 139 20.78 -0.81 -6.50
C LEU A 139 20.74 0.48 -5.68
N ARG A 140 19.56 0.85 -5.19
CA ARG A 140 19.32 2.05 -4.39
C ARG A 140 18.73 1.69 -3.02
N PRO A 141 19.56 1.23 -2.07
CA PRO A 141 19.07 0.88 -0.74
C PRO A 141 18.41 2.06 0.00
N ASP A 142 18.76 3.30 -0.37
CA ASP A 142 18.16 4.52 0.19
C ASP A 142 16.69 4.73 -0.22
N ASP A 143 16.21 3.99 -1.20
CA ASP A 143 14.80 3.95 -1.57
C ASP A 143 13.99 2.94 -0.72
N LEU A 144 14.63 2.30 0.25
CA LEU A 144 14.03 1.41 1.24
C LEU A 144 14.09 2.03 2.64
N ILE A 145 13.22 1.54 3.52
CA ILE A 145 13.19 1.94 4.92
C ILE A 145 13.66 0.78 5.78
N PHE A 146 14.66 1.02 6.61
CA PHE A 146 15.20 0.05 7.56
C PHE A 146 14.67 0.42 8.95
N PHE A 147 13.76 -0.38 9.47
CA PHE A 147 13.08 -0.11 10.73
C PHE A 147 12.81 -1.43 11.50
N GLN A 148 13.17 -1.48 12.78
CA GLN A 148 12.99 -2.66 13.65
C GLN A 148 13.55 -3.96 13.05
N ASP A 149 14.76 -3.90 12.50
CA ASP A 149 15.44 -5.02 11.83
C ASP A 149 14.67 -5.63 10.64
N LYS A 150 13.74 -4.89 10.09
CA LYS A 150 12.97 -5.21 8.88
C LYS A 150 13.26 -4.23 7.76
N VAL A 151 12.97 -4.65 6.55
CA VAL A 151 13.10 -3.85 5.33
C VAL A 151 11.72 -3.56 4.77
N TRP A 152 11.38 -2.28 4.69
CA TRP A 152 10.09 -1.79 4.21
C TRP A 152 10.27 -1.05 2.89
N LEU A 153 9.36 -1.26 1.96
CA LEU A 153 9.29 -0.54 0.70
C LEU A 153 8.10 0.43 0.74
N PRO A 154 8.37 1.76 0.70
CA PRO A 154 7.31 2.76 0.75
C PRO A 154 6.58 2.89 -0.58
N VAL A 155 5.27 3.08 -0.54
CA VAL A 155 4.42 3.25 -1.73
C VAL A 155 3.52 4.47 -1.55
N GLU A 156 3.71 5.49 -2.40
CA GLU A 156 2.83 6.65 -2.45
C GLU A 156 1.51 6.27 -3.16
N VAL A 157 0.52 5.94 -2.36
CA VAL A 157 -0.75 5.37 -2.85
C VAL A 157 -1.63 6.37 -3.60
N THR A 158 -1.38 7.67 -3.45
CA THR A 158 -2.11 8.71 -4.18
C THR A 158 -1.57 8.95 -5.59
N GLU A 159 -0.38 8.39 -5.91
CA GLU A 159 0.14 8.34 -7.28
C GLU A 159 -0.58 7.23 -8.06
N ARG A 160 -1.49 7.66 -8.95
CA ARG A 160 -2.39 6.75 -9.69
C ARG A 160 -2.11 6.64 -11.18
N THR A 161 -1.11 7.37 -11.71
CA THR A 161 -0.92 7.50 -13.17
C THR A 161 0.42 6.98 -13.69
N GLY A 162 1.41 6.80 -12.82
CA GLY A 162 2.77 6.51 -13.22
C GLY A 162 3.26 5.08 -12.99
N GLY A 163 2.38 4.18 -12.51
CA GLY A 163 2.73 2.81 -12.17
C GLY A 163 3.41 2.65 -10.81
N PHE A 164 3.65 1.40 -10.42
CA PHE A 164 4.20 1.05 -9.12
C PHE A 164 5.58 1.66 -8.86
N LEU A 165 6.49 1.61 -9.83
CA LEU A 165 7.86 2.11 -9.64
C LEU A 165 7.87 3.60 -9.34
N LYS A 166 6.99 4.38 -9.96
CA LYS A 166 6.86 5.81 -9.67
C LYS A 166 6.28 6.05 -8.28
N ALA A 167 5.27 5.28 -7.87
CA ALA A 167 4.71 5.35 -6.53
C ALA A 167 5.76 5.01 -5.45
N TRP A 168 6.61 4.03 -5.70
CA TRP A 168 7.75 3.71 -4.85
C TRP A 168 8.76 4.87 -4.79
N GLU A 169 9.19 5.38 -5.93
CA GLU A 169 10.16 6.48 -6.01
C GLU A 169 9.67 7.72 -5.26
N MET A 170 8.39 8.07 -5.42
CA MET A 170 7.78 9.19 -4.71
C MET A 170 7.70 8.94 -3.20
N GLY A 171 7.23 7.79 -2.78
CA GLY A 171 7.14 7.43 -1.35
C GLY A 171 8.49 7.40 -0.67
N ALA A 172 9.53 6.90 -1.35
CA ALA A 172 10.90 6.90 -0.85
C ALA A 172 11.47 8.32 -0.70
N LYS A 173 11.21 9.19 -1.67
CA LYS A 173 11.62 10.59 -1.62
C LYS A 173 10.96 11.32 -0.44
N GLU A 174 9.66 11.19 -0.29
CA GLU A 174 8.91 11.81 0.82
C GLU A 174 9.39 11.33 2.18
N TRP A 175 9.67 10.02 2.30
CA TRP A 175 10.24 9.46 3.52
C TRP A 175 11.59 10.11 3.85
N ARG A 176 12.55 10.14 2.91
CA ARG A 176 13.88 10.71 3.15
C ARG A 176 13.81 12.18 3.54
N GLU A 177 13.02 12.98 2.83
CA GLU A 177 12.89 14.42 3.09
C GLU A 177 12.30 14.72 4.48
N ASN A 178 11.30 13.95 4.89
CA ASN A 178 10.63 14.15 6.18
C ASN A 178 11.39 13.48 7.34
N GLN A 179 12.01 12.33 7.10
CA GLN A 179 12.85 11.66 8.08
C GLN A 179 14.05 12.54 8.49
N ALA A 180 14.66 13.23 7.54
CA ALA A 180 15.75 14.18 7.80
C ALA A 180 15.33 15.35 8.73
N ARG A 181 14.03 15.64 8.82
CA ARG A 181 13.42 16.66 9.70
C ARG A 181 12.79 16.06 10.95
N ASN A 182 12.92 14.76 11.20
CA ASN A 182 12.21 14.02 12.25
C ASN A 182 10.67 14.16 12.17
N GLN A 183 10.13 14.21 10.98
CA GLN A 183 8.70 14.41 10.70
C GLN A 183 8.05 13.20 10.01
N ALA A 184 8.78 12.12 9.78
CA ALA A 184 8.25 10.87 9.26
C ALA A 184 8.16 9.81 10.36
N MET A 185 7.03 9.11 10.41
CA MET A 185 6.79 7.99 11.31
C MET A 185 6.32 6.77 10.52
N LEU A 186 6.72 5.58 10.97
CA LEU A 186 6.27 4.31 10.41
C LEU A 186 5.56 3.50 11.51
N TYR A 187 4.33 3.07 11.21
CA TYR A 187 3.48 2.32 12.13
C TYR A 187 3.13 0.96 11.51
N PRO A 188 3.80 -0.15 11.92
CA PRO A 188 3.41 -1.48 11.48
C PRO A 188 1.95 -1.79 11.84
N VAL A 189 1.20 -2.32 10.88
CA VAL A 189 -0.22 -2.64 11.07
C VAL A 189 -0.40 -3.69 12.16
N HIS A 190 0.48 -4.69 12.24
CA HIS A 190 0.42 -5.74 13.27
C HIS A 190 0.55 -5.16 14.69
N GLU A 191 1.41 -4.16 14.91
CA GLU A 191 1.48 -3.45 16.20
C GLU A 191 0.21 -2.64 16.47
N GLY A 192 -0.38 -2.07 15.43
CA GLY A 192 -1.68 -1.39 15.52
C GLY A 192 -2.79 -2.33 15.95
N TRP A 193 -2.82 -3.56 15.40
CA TRP A 193 -3.82 -4.58 15.75
C TRP A 193 -3.71 -5.09 17.19
N GLU A 194 -2.53 -5.07 17.79
CA GLU A 194 -2.37 -5.42 19.21
C GLU A 194 -3.15 -4.47 20.13
N LYS A 195 -3.30 -3.22 19.72
CA LYS A 195 -3.99 -2.17 20.49
C LYS A 195 -5.41 -1.88 20.00
N TYR A 196 -5.60 -1.92 18.68
CA TYR A 196 -6.85 -1.64 18.00
C TYR A 196 -7.19 -2.82 17.09
N GLU A 197 -7.96 -3.75 17.62
CA GLU A 197 -8.35 -4.94 16.87
C GLU A 197 -9.10 -4.56 15.59
N SER A 198 -8.84 -5.31 14.50
CA SER A 198 -9.50 -5.08 13.22
C SER A 198 -11.01 -5.28 13.37
N GLU A 199 -11.77 -4.23 13.09
CA GLU A 199 -13.22 -4.27 13.15
C GLU A 199 -13.76 -4.95 11.88
N GLY A 200 -14.51 -6.04 12.05
CA GLY A 200 -15.18 -6.67 10.93
C GLY A 200 -16.31 -5.78 10.41
N PHE A 201 -16.29 -5.48 9.12
CA PHE A 201 -17.44 -4.85 8.46
C PHE A 201 -18.40 -5.94 8.00
N SER A 202 -19.54 -6.05 8.67
CA SER A 202 -20.61 -7.00 8.34
C SER A 202 -21.47 -6.49 7.20
N GLY A 203 -20.86 -6.21 6.07
CA GLY A 203 -21.56 -5.76 4.87
C GLY A 203 -21.88 -6.88 3.89
N VAL A 204 -22.75 -6.58 2.94
CA VAL A 204 -22.98 -7.45 1.77
C VAL A 204 -21.71 -7.47 0.92
N VAL A 205 -21.31 -8.63 0.40
CA VAL A 205 -20.20 -8.73 -0.54
C VAL A 205 -20.50 -7.85 -1.75
N VAL A 206 -19.62 -6.87 -2.00
CA VAL A 206 -19.80 -5.95 -3.13
C VAL A 206 -19.41 -6.65 -4.44
N PRO A 207 -20.26 -6.54 -5.49
CA PRO A 207 -19.87 -7.00 -6.81
C PRO A 207 -18.67 -6.19 -7.34
N LEU A 208 -17.60 -6.89 -7.73
CA LEU A 208 -16.41 -6.28 -8.29
C LEU A 208 -16.45 -6.40 -9.82
N ASN A 209 -16.45 -5.28 -10.51
CA ASN A 209 -16.26 -5.24 -11.96
C ASN A 209 -14.75 -5.25 -12.27
N MET A 210 -14.14 -6.44 -12.17
CA MET A 210 -12.72 -6.60 -12.44
C MET A 210 -12.41 -6.26 -13.91
N PRO A 211 -11.30 -5.55 -14.18
CA PRO A 211 -10.84 -5.34 -15.54
C PRO A 211 -10.46 -6.67 -16.19
N ALA A 212 -10.37 -6.65 -17.54
CA ALA A 212 -9.95 -7.84 -18.27
C ALA A 212 -8.58 -8.31 -17.80
N GLU A 213 -8.42 -9.63 -17.63
CA GLU A 213 -7.17 -10.25 -17.16
C GLU A 213 -5.96 -9.79 -17.97
N GLY A 214 -6.08 -9.70 -19.32
CA GLY A 214 -5.00 -9.27 -20.20
C GLY A 214 -4.48 -7.86 -19.91
N LEU A 215 -5.32 -6.93 -19.45
CA LEU A 215 -4.91 -5.58 -19.08
C LEU A 215 -4.08 -5.60 -17.77
N ILE A 216 -4.54 -6.34 -16.78
CA ILE A 216 -3.83 -6.47 -15.50
C ILE A 216 -2.49 -7.18 -15.72
N VAL A 217 -2.48 -8.29 -16.47
CA VAL A 217 -1.25 -9.05 -16.77
C VAL A 217 -0.25 -8.18 -17.52
N LYS A 218 -0.70 -7.40 -18.50
CA LYS A 218 0.18 -6.50 -19.27
C LYS A 218 0.79 -5.43 -18.37
N ALA A 219 -0.01 -4.71 -17.61
CA ALA A 219 0.46 -3.66 -16.70
C ALA A 219 1.47 -4.20 -15.68
N TYR A 220 1.16 -5.34 -15.07
CA TYR A 220 2.05 -6.04 -14.16
C TYR A 220 3.37 -6.45 -14.80
N THR A 221 3.32 -7.06 -15.99
CA THR A 221 4.52 -7.53 -16.69
C THR A 221 5.41 -6.35 -17.10
N ASP A 222 4.83 -5.25 -17.55
CA ASP A 222 5.55 -4.03 -17.91
C ASP A 222 6.30 -3.46 -16.68
N GLU A 223 5.66 -3.37 -15.52
CA GLU A 223 6.28 -2.87 -14.28
C GLU A 223 7.35 -3.82 -13.75
N VAL A 224 7.13 -5.13 -13.78
CA VAL A 224 8.14 -6.11 -13.37
C VAL A 224 9.36 -6.05 -14.28
N THR A 225 9.17 -5.91 -15.59
CA THR A 225 10.26 -5.73 -16.56
C THR A 225 11.05 -4.46 -16.27
N ALA A 226 10.35 -3.34 -16.05
CA ALA A 226 10.98 -2.07 -15.71
C ALA A 226 11.77 -2.14 -14.38
N PHE A 227 11.26 -2.88 -13.39
CA PHE A 227 11.99 -3.14 -12.14
C PHE A 227 13.27 -3.94 -12.39
N ILE A 228 13.20 -5.01 -13.17
CA ILE A 228 14.35 -5.85 -13.51
C ILE A 228 15.40 -5.01 -14.26
N ASP A 229 15.01 -4.23 -15.23
CA ASP A 229 15.92 -3.37 -15.99
C ASP A 229 16.59 -2.33 -15.09
N ARG A 230 15.82 -1.72 -14.17
CA ARG A 230 16.34 -0.70 -13.25
C ARG A 230 17.31 -1.29 -12.21
N GLU A 231 16.97 -2.41 -11.59
CA GLU A 231 17.68 -2.93 -10.41
C GLU A 231 18.72 -3.99 -10.75
N ILE A 232 18.58 -4.70 -11.87
CA ILE A 232 19.43 -5.83 -12.24
C ILE A 232 20.39 -5.47 -13.37
N TYR A 233 19.91 -4.83 -14.44
CA TYR A 233 20.72 -4.56 -15.62
C TYR A 233 21.52 -3.25 -15.60
N GLN A 234 21.27 -2.37 -14.64
CA GLN A 234 22.05 -1.14 -14.47
C GLN A 234 23.25 -1.30 -13.51
N ARG A 235 23.60 -2.53 -13.16
CA ARG A 235 24.79 -2.84 -12.32
C ARG A 235 26.06 -2.94 -13.14
#